data_dad013f7588c531c75fae19f7bb09883
#
_entry.id   dad013f7588c531c75fae19f7bb09883
#
_cell.length_a   1.000
_cell.length_b   1.000
_cell.length_c   1.000
_cell.angle_alpha   90.00
_cell.angle_beta   90.00
_cell.angle_gamma   90.00
#
_symmetry.space_group_name_H-M   'P 1'
#
loop_
_entity.id
_entity.type
_entity.pdbx_description
1 polymer ?
#
loop_
_entity_poly.entity_id
_entity_poly.type
_entity_poly.pdbx_seq_one_letter_code
_entity_poly.pdbx_strand_id
1 'polypeptide(L)'
;LRVPVRCGSIVDLVCKVKTSTTATEVNKVIKDYIINNDLSSIVSVCDDPIVSSDIIGKTESAIVDSALTSVNEKIIKLLVWYDNESAYSKRLIDLAELLIAGKKQMEST
;
A
#
# COMPACT_ATOMS: atom_id res chain seq x y z
N LEU A 1 -16.18 -6.41 3.41
CA LEU A 1 -17.16 -6.33 2.31
C LEU A 1 -16.88 -7.39 1.27
N ARG A 2 -17.93 -8.09 0.84
CA ARG A 2 -17.86 -9.01 -0.28
C ARG A 2 -18.78 -8.51 -1.40
N VAL A 3 -18.20 -8.36 -2.58
CA VAL A 3 -18.89 -7.84 -3.76
C VAL A 3 -18.60 -8.73 -4.97
N PRO A 4 -19.43 -8.73 -6.01
CA PRO A 4 -19.26 -9.61 -7.16
C PRO A 4 -18.18 -9.11 -8.13
N VAL A 5 -16.92 -9.17 -7.70
CA VAL A 5 -15.74 -8.86 -8.52
C VAL A 5 -14.84 -10.09 -8.63
N ARG A 6 -14.04 -10.14 -9.70
CA ARG A 6 -13.18 -11.30 -9.98
C ARG A 6 -12.04 -11.45 -8.99
N CYS A 7 -11.41 -10.35 -8.66
CA CYS A 7 -10.22 -10.29 -7.83
C CYS A 7 -10.08 -8.90 -7.23
N GLY A 8 -9.25 -8.82 -6.19
CA GLY A 8 -8.93 -7.57 -5.54
C GLY A 8 -9.63 -7.42 -4.21
N SER A 9 -8.98 -6.67 -3.35
CA SER A 9 -9.47 -6.37 -2.01
C SER A 9 -9.25 -4.90 -1.70
N ILE A 10 -10.06 -4.38 -0.81
CA ILE A 10 -9.94 -3.01 -0.31
C ILE A 10 -10.02 -3.01 1.20
N VAL A 11 -9.12 -2.26 1.83
CA VAL A 11 -9.16 -1.99 3.26
C VAL A 11 -9.74 -0.61 3.48
N ASP A 12 -10.75 -0.53 4.29
CA ASP A 12 -11.34 0.74 4.78
C ASP A 12 -10.76 0.99 6.18
N LEU A 13 -9.72 1.82 6.25
CA LEU A 13 -9.02 2.15 7.47
C LEU A 13 -9.51 3.47 8.03
N VAL A 14 -9.97 3.44 9.27
CA VAL A 14 -10.35 4.64 10.02
C VAL A 14 -9.44 4.76 11.24
N CYS A 15 -8.79 5.90 11.40
CA CYS A 15 -7.93 6.15 12.55
C CYS A 15 -8.08 7.57 13.09
N LYS A 16 -7.78 7.72 14.38
CA LYS A 16 -7.75 9.02 15.05
C LYS A 16 -6.29 9.42 15.26
N VAL A 17 -5.97 10.63 14.81
CA VAL A 17 -4.63 11.21 14.96
C VAL A 17 -4.60 12.26 16.07
N LYS A 18 -3.41 12.61 16.52
CA LYS A 18 -3.23 13.56 17.62
C LYS A 18 -3.53 15.01 17.25
N THR A 19 -3.23 15.37 16.01
CA THR A 19 -3.32 16.73 15.50
C THR A 19 -4.31 16.80 14.34
N SER A 20 -5.11 17.85 14.27
CA SER A 20 -6.01 18.07 13.13
C SER A 20 -5.20 18.21 11.84
N THR A 21 -5.74 17.66 10.76
CA THR A 21 -5.06 17.59 9.46
C THR A 21 -6.06 17.73 8.31
N THR A 22 -5.57 17.66 7.09
CA THR A 22 -6.38 17.66 5.86
C THR A 22 -6.05 16.45 5.00
N ALA A 23 -6.94 16.11 4.06
CA ALA A 23 -6.70 15.00 3.14
C ALA A 23 -5.43 15.20 2.31
N THR A 24 -5.17 16.43 1.86
CA THR A 24 -3.95 16.77 1.11
C THR A 24 -2.69 16.53 1.92
N GLU A 25 -2.68 16.94 3.19
CA GLU A 25 -1.55 16.73 4.09
C GLU A 25 -1.30 15.25 4.36
N VAL A 26 -2.36 14.47 4.58
CA VAL A 26 -2.27 13.02 4.79
C VAL A 26 -1.66 12.34 3.57
N ASN A 27 -2.15 12.63 2.38
CA ASN A 27 -1.63 12.06 1.14
C ASN A 27 -0.17 12.42 0.92
N LYS A 28 0.21 13.66 1.22
CA LYS A 28 1.60 14.12 1.12
C LYS A 28 2.51 13.37 2.09
N VAL A 29 2.12 13.24 3.34
CA VAL A 29 2.89 12.52 4.36
C VAL A 29 3.12 11.08 3.96
N ILE A 30 2.09 10.42 3.43
CA ILE A 30 2.22 9.03 2.94
C ILE A 30 3.22 8.94 1.79
N LYS A 31 3.10 9.82 0.79
CA LYS A 31 4.03 9.86 -0.35
C LYS A 31 5.48 10.10 0.10
N ASP A 32 5.69 11.07 0.97
CA ASP A 32 7.03 11.40 1.47
C ASP A 32 7.63 10.24 2.28
N TYR A 33 6.84 9.57 3.09
CA TYR A 33 7.29 8.41 3.87
C TYR A 33 7.70 7.25 2.97
N ILE A 34 6.95 6.97 1.93
CA ILE A 34 7.26 5.92 0.95
C ILE A 34 8.61 6.20 0.29
N ILE A 35 8.84 7.44 -0.14
CA ILE A 35 10.10 7.84 -0.80
C ILE A 35 11.27 7.78 0.19
N ASN A 36 11.11 8.34 1.37
CA ASN A 36 12.19 8.45 2.36
C ASN A 36 12.60 7.09 2.95
N ASN A 37 11.74 6.10 2.90
CA ASN A 37 12.01 4.75 3.44
C ASN A 37 12.16 3.68 2.36
N ASP A 38 12.27 4.08 1.10
CA ASP A 38 12.46 3.18 -0.05
C ASP A 38 11.39 2.08 -0.13
N LEU A 39 10.13 2.47 0.05
CA LEU A 39 8.98 1.55 0.06
C LEU A 39 8.20 1.55 -1.26
N SER A 40 8.68 2.20 -2.31
CA SER A 40 7.93 2.38 -3.56
C SER A 40 7.59 1.10 -4.30
N SER A 41 8.32 0.01 -4.04
CA SER A 41 8.01 -1.32 -4.59
C SER A 41 6.91 -2.06 -3.80
N ILE A 42 6.60 -1.63 -2.60
CA ILE A 42 5.67 -2.29 -1.66
C ILE A 42 4.38 -1.50 -1.51
N VAL A 43 4.47 -0.17 -1.47
CA VAL A 43 3.35 0.74 -1.27
C VAL A 43 3.36 1.81 -2.35
N SER A 44 2.22 2.05 -2.96
CA SER A 44 2.06 3.15 -3.90
C SER A 44 0.83 4.00 -3.55
N VAL A 45 0.80 5.21 -4.09
CA VAL A 45 -0.35 6.11 -3.98
C VAL A 45 -0.86 6.36 -5.39
N CYS A 46 -2.13 6.08 -5.62
CA CYS A 46 -2.78 6.32 -6.89
C CYS A 46 -3.65 7.58 -6.80
N ASP A 47 -3.37 8.55 -7.65
CA ASP A 47 -4.12 9.80 -7.69
C ASP A 47 -5.28 9.76 -8.70
N ASP A 48 -5.30 8.75 -9.55
CA ASP A 48 -6.37 8.53 -10.52
C ASP A 48 -7.52 7.70 -9.92
N PRO A 49 -8.77 7.89 -10.40
CA PRO A 49 -9.87 7.03 -9.99
C PRO A 49 -9.63 5.60 -10.46
N ILE A 50 -9.68 4.64 -9.52
CA ILE A 50 -9.47 3.23 -9.81
C ILE A 50 -10.60 2.38 -9.26
N VAL A 51 -10.78 1.20 -9.87
CA VAL A 51 -11.71 0.17 -9.44
C VAL A 51 -10.97 -1.16 -9.33
N SER A 52 -11.64 -2.20 -8.84
CA SER A 52 -11.03 -3.51 -8.60
C SER A 52 -10.29 -4.10 -9.80
N SER A 53 -10.79 -3.89 -11.01
CA SER A 53 -10.14 -4.40 -12.23
C SER A 53 -8.81 -3.74 -12.54
N ASP A 54 -8.58 -2.51 -12.07
CA ASP A 54 -7.35 -1.76 -12.30
C ASP A 54 -6.17 -2.28 -11.46
N ILE A 55 -6.46 -2.98 -10.37
CA ILE A 55 -5.43 -3.48 -9.45
C ILE A 55 -5.04 -4.94 -9.70
N ILE A 56 -5.74 -5.64 -10.59
CA ILE A 56 -5.42 -7.02 -10.92
C ILE A 56 -4.00 -7.11 -11.49
N GLY A 57 -3.19 -7.99 -10.92
CA GLY A 57 -1.80 -8.17 -11.32
C GLY A 57 -0.80 -7.18 -10.70
N LYS A 58 -1.26 -6.21 -9.93
CA LYS A 58 -0.38 -5.28 -9.22
C LYS A 58 0.38 -5.99 -8.10
N THR A 59 1.65 -5.67 -7.97
CA THR A 59 2.56 -6.35 -7.04
C THR A 59 2.77 -5.58 -5.72
N GLU A 60 2.32 -4.35 -5.63
CA GLU A 60 2.33 -3.59 -4.38
C GLU A 60 1.41 -4.21 -3.34
N SER A 61 1.87 -4.30 -2.11
CA SER A 61 1.06 -4.80 -0.99
C SER A 61 -0.05 -3.84 -0.59
N ALA A 62 0.09 -2.56 -0.90
CA ALA A 62 -0.89 -1.53 -0.62
C ALA A 62 -0.87 -0.46 -1.71
N ILE A 63 -2.03 -0.13 -2.24
CA ILE A 63 -2.24 0.97 -3.19
C ILE A 63 -3.25 1.92 -2.56
N VAL A 64 -2.75 3.05 -2.07
CA VAL A 64 -3.58 4.06 -1.41
C VAL A 64 -4.35 4.83 -2.47
N ASP A 65 -5.67 4.85 -2.34
CA ASP A 65 -6.55 5.61 -3.22
C ASP A 65 -6.66 7.06 -2.69
N SER A 66 -5.82 7.93 -3.19
CA SER A 66 -5.69 9.29 -2.67
C SER A 66 -6.95 10.14 -2.90
N ALA A 67 -7.71 9.84 -3.94
CA ALA A 67 -8.95 10.55 -4.24
C ALA A 67 -10.05 10.26 -3.21
N LEU A 68 -9.96 9.13 -2.51
CA LEU A 68 -10.92 8.70 -1.49
C LEU A 68 -10.45 8.94 -0.07
N THR A 69 -9.26 9.52 0.13
CA THR A 69 -8.80 9.95 1.46
C THR A 69 -9.76 11.00 2.01
N SER A 70 -10.27 10.75 3.20
CA SER A 70 -11.23 11.64 3.86
C SER A 70 -10.74 11.99 5.26
N VAL A 71 -10.90 13.25 5.63
CA VAL A 71 -10.49 13.74 6.95
C VAL A 71 -11.59 14.59 7.55
N ASN A 72 -11.90 14.29 8.79
CA ASN A 72 -12.76 15.12 9.62
C ASN A 72 -12.02 15.46 10.91
N GLU A 73 -11.41 16.64 10.96
CA GLU A 73 -10.55 17.11 12.05
C GLU A 73 -9.39 16.15 12.35
N LYS A 74 -9.55 15.25 13.32
CA LYS A 74 -8.55 14.28 13.76
C LYS A 74 -8.87 12.84 13.33
N ILE A 75 -9.97 12.65 12.62
CA ILE A 75 -10.38 11.33 12.13
C ILE A 75 -10.02 11.23 10.66
N ILE A 76 -9.22 10.24 10.30
CA ILE A 76 -8.76 9.98 8.94
C ILE A 76 -9.38 8.68 8.46
N LYS A 77 -9.87 8.69 7.23
CA LYS A 77 -10.32 7.51 6.51
C LYS A 77 -9.46 7.32 5.26
N LEU A 78 -8.85 6.14 5.16
CA LEU A 78 -8.05 5.75 4.00
C LEU A 78 -8.67 4.50 3.36
N LEU A 79 -8.72 4.50 2.04
CA LEU A 79 -9.07 3.32 1.26
C LEU A 79 -7.83 2.81 0.53
N VAL A 80 -7.51 1.54 0.76
CA VAL A 80 -6.26 0.93 0.29
C VAL A 80 -6.60 -0.34 -0.47
N TRP A 81 -6.20 -0.37 -1.73
CA TRP A 81 -6.41 -1.51 -2.62
C TRP A 81 -5.23 -2.47 -2.57
N TYR A 82 -5.49 -3.75 -2.82
CA TYR A 82 -4.45 -4.73 -3.07
C TYR A 82 -5.00 -5.93 -3.86
N ASP A 83 -4.14 -6.53 -4.67
CA ASP A 83 -4.40 -7.84 -5.26
C ASP A 83 -3.90 -8.89 -4.27
N ASN A 84 -4.82 -9.60 -3.65
CA ASN A 84 -4.53 -10.58 -2.60
C ASN A 84 -3.73 -11.80 -3.09
N GLU A 85 -3.61 -12.02 -4.39
CA GLU A 85 -2.82 -13.10 -4.98
C GLU A 85 -1.46 -12.60 -5.45
N SER A 86 -1.41 -11.59 -6.32
CA SER A 86 -0.17 -11.05 -6.90
C SER A 86 0.74 -10.41 -5.86
N ALA A 87 0.20 -9.63 -4.94
CA ALA A 87 0.98 -8.95 -3.93
C ALA A 87 1.64 -9.93 -2.96
N TYR A 88 0.90 -10.91 -2.49
CA TYR A 88 1.44 -11.92 -1.60
C TYR A 88 2.54 -12.76 -2.28
N SER A 89 2.30 -13.17 -3.52
CA SER A 89 3.28 -13.93 -4.30
C SER A 89 4.58 -13.14 -4.51
N LYS A 90 4.47 -11.85 -4.78
CA LYS A 90 5.65 -10.97 -4.92
C LYS A 90 6.43 -10.87 -3.60
N ARG A 91 5.75 -10.79 -2.46
CA ARG A 91 6.42 -10.76 -1.14
C ARG A 91 7.15 -12.07 -0.84
N LEU A 92 6.64 -13.20 -1.29
CA LEU A 92 7.35 -14.49 -1.18
C LEU A 92 8.63 -14.49 -2.00
N ILE A 93 8.60 -13.95 -3.20
CA ILE A 93 9.80 -13.81 -4.05
C ILE A 93 10.83 -12.87 -3.39
N ASP A 94 10.38 -11.72 -2.88
CA ASP A 94 11.24 -10.76 -2.19
C ASP A 94 11.93 -11.40 -0.97
N LEU A 95 11.19 -12.21 -0.21
CA LEU A 95 11.75 -12.95 0.92
C LEU A 95 12.80 -13.97 0.48
N ALA A 96 12.54 -14.70 -0.60
CA ALA A 96 13.49 -15.66 -1.15
C ALA A 96 14.78 -14.97 -1.60
N GLU A 97 14.67 -13.81 -2.27
CA GLU A 97 15.82 -13.02 -2.68
C GLU A 97 16.64 -12.53 -1.48
N LEU A 98 15.96 -12.07 -0.42
CA LEU A 98 16.60 -11.63 0.81
C LEU A 98 17.37 -12.78 1.50
N LEU A 99 16.80 -13.97 1.55
CA LEU A 99 17.44 -15.15 2.13
C LEU A 99 18.68 -15.56 1.33
N ILE A 100 18.62 -15.51 0.00
CA ILE A 100 19.77 -15.82 -0.87
C ILE A 100 20.88 -14.78 -0.67
N ALA A 101 20.56 -13.50 -0.60
CA ALA A 101 21.53 -12.44 -0.33
C ALA A 101 22.19 -12.59 1.05
N GLY A 102 21.41 -12.92 2.06
CA GLY A 102 21.90 -13.18 3.41
C GLY A 102 22.86 -14.37 3.45
N LYS A 103 22.55 -15.45 2.75
CA LYS A 103 23.42 -16.62 2.63
C LYS A 103 24.75 -16.27 1.98
N LYS A 104 24.74 -15.50 0.89
CA LYS A 104 25.97 -15.05 0.21
C LYS A 104 26.86 -14.20 1.12
N GLN A 105 26.29 -13.35 1.95
CA GLN A 105 27.04 -12.57 2.92
C GLN A 105 27.72 -13.45 3.97
N MET A 106 27.03 -14.48 4.45
CA MET A 106 27.58 -15.43 5.42
C MET A 106 28.70 -16.28 4.82
N GLU A 107 28.62 -16.66 3.56
CA GLU A 107 29.63 -17.42 2.84
C GLU A 107 30.88 -16.59 2.51
N SER A 108 30.77 -15.25 2.42
CA SER A 108 31.88 -14.35 2.14
C SER A 108 32.68 -13.93 3.39
N THR A 109 32.22 -14.29 4.57
CA THR A 109 32.92 -14.09 5.85
C THR A 109 33.54 -15.37 6.34
#